data_94a1dc749f7eadcd318a7a64e4a6f928
#
_entry.id   94a1dc749f7eadcd318a7a64e4a6f928
#
_cell.length_a   1.000
_cell.length_b   1.000
_cell.length_c   1.000
_cell.angle_alpha   90.00
_cell.angle_beta   90.00
_cell.angle_gamma   90.00
#
_symmetry.space_group_name_H-M   'P 1'
#
loop_
_entity.id
_entity.type
_entity.pdbx_description
1 polymer ?
#
loop_
_entity_poly.entity_id
_entity_poly.type
_entity_poly.pdbx_seq_one_letter_code
_entity_poly.pdbx_strand_id
1 'polypeptide(L)'
;KVPLVKYDRLADKVPLMLFAWHANFEQLSPICNYLIRSLQHNRFFDAPDFLIIAQALDGYYKRFVNKKDGKDIKKYQLQIERLLEQFKGVYMLQECRIDAEELTQSRHKYSHLIPDDDKMVSKAVAGDDLYDLTQKCIVLLTCCILDNIGLTTDEINICFKDSAIQQIVRDLPPTFD
;
A
#
# COMPACT_ATOMS: atom_id res chain seq x y z
N LYS A 1 6.01 16.11 -12.51
CA LYS A 1 5.90 15.06 -11.47
C LYS A 1 7.32 14.67 -11.05
N VAL A 2 7.59 14.61 -9.76
CA VAL A 2 8.89 14.17 -9.24
C VAL A 2 8.87 12.63 -9.19
N PRO A 3 9.89 11.95 -9.76
CA PRO A 3 9.95 10.50 -9.72
C PRO A 3 10.14 10.01 -8.28
N LEU A 4 9.55 8.84 -7.95
CA LEU A 4 9.69 8.23 -6.64
C LEU A 4 11.14 7.80 -6.38
N VAL A 5 11.78 7.18 -7.36
CA VAL A 5 13.18 6.76 -7.28
C VAL A 5 14.03 7.73 -8.09
N LYS A 6 14.96 8.41 -7.42
CA LYS A 6 15.90 9.33 -8.05
C LYS A 6 17.22 8.62 -8.25
N TYR A 7 17.68 8.57 -9.49
CA TYR A 7 18.91 7.86 -9.88
C TYR A 7 20.14 8.33 -9.09
N ASP A 8 20.28 9.62 -8.89
CA ASP A 8 21.41 10.23 -8.17
C ASP A 8 21.55 9.75 -6.70
N ARG A 9 20.46 9.29 -6.12
CA ARG A 9 20.42 8.81 -4.72
C ARG A 9 20.60 7.30 -4.56
N LEU A 10 20.33 6.53 -5.61
CA LEU A 10 20.29 5.06 -5.58
C LEU A 10 21.02 4.42 -6.78
N ALA A 11 21.96 5.14 -7.40
CA ALA A 11 22.66 4.68 -8.61
C ALA A 11 23.36 3.32 -8.42
N ASP A 12 23.97 3.10 -7.26
CA ASP A 12 24.64 1.86 -6.87
C ASP A 12 23.66 0.69 -6.67
N LYS A 13 22.38 0.96 -6.42
CA LYS A 13 21.34 -0.04 -6.23
C LYS A 13 20.62 -0.45 -7.51
N VAL A 14 20.71 0.35 -8.56
CA VAL A 14 19.99 0.11 -9.81
C VAL A 14 20.21 -1.30 -10.38
N PRO A 15 21.45 -1.85 -10.43
CA PRO A 15 21.65 -3.22 -10.91
C PRO A 15 20.91 -4.26 -10.08
N LEU A 16 20.90 -4.13 -8.75
CA LEU A 16 20.17 -5.02 -7.84
C LEU A 16 18.66 -4.91 -8.04
N MET A 17 18.15 -3.68 -8.14
CA MET A 17 16.73 -3.43 -8.37
C MET A 17 16.25 -4.03 -9.69
N LEU A 18 17.03 -3.87 -10.78
CA LEU A 18 16.72 -4.45 -12.08
C LEU A 18 16.75 -5.99 -12.05
N PHE A 19 17.71 -6.57 -11.35
CA PHE A 19 17.81 -8.01 -11.19
C PHE A 19 16.59 -8.54 -10.40
N ALA A 20 16.27 -7.94 -9.26
CA ALA A 20 15.13 -8.33 -8.44
C ALA A 20 13.79 -8.14 -9.17
N TRP A 21 13.65 -7.03 -9.92
CA TRP A 21 12.50 -6.80 -10.78
C TRP A 21 12.34 -7.90 -11.84
N HIS A 22 13.42 -8.22 -12.55
CA HIS A 22 13.39 -9.26 -13.59
C HIS A 22 13.04 -10.63 -12.99
N ALA A 23 13.65 -10.99 -11.86
CA ALA A 23 13.40 -12.26 -11.17
C ALA A 23 11.94 -12.42 -10.69
N ASN A 24 11.28 -11.31 -10.33
CA ASN A 24 9.93 -11.31 -9.78
C ASN A 24 8.86 -10.80 -10.77
N PHE A 25 9.23 -10.50 -12.02
CA PHE A 25 8.41 -9.76 -12.97
C PHE A 25 7.00 -10.32 -13.13
N GLU A 26 6.85 -11.62 -13.36
CA GLU A 26 5.53 -12.25 -13.59
C GLU A 26 4.60 -12.14 -12.37
N GLN A 27 5.16 -12.17 -11.16
CA GLN A 27 4.39 -12.10 -9.93
C GLN A 27 4.13 -10.67 -9.48
N LEU A 28 5.08 -9.76 -9.72
CA LEU A 28 5.02 -8.37 -9.26
C LEU A 28 4.31 -7.44 -10.26
N SER A 29 4.44 -7.69 -11.56
CA SER A 29 3.87 -6.85 -12.63
C SER A 29 2.36 -6.61 -12.48
N PRO A 30 1.50 -7.60 -12.18
CA PRO A 30 0.06 -7.34 -11.98
C PRO A 30 -0.22 -6.40 -10.81
N ILE A 31 0.58 -6.49 -9.73
CA ILE A 31 0.47 -5.64 -8.55
C ILE A 31 0.89 -4.21 -8.88
N CYS A 32 2.01 -4.06 -9.59
CA CYS A 32 2.47 -2.76 -10.06
C CYS A 32 1.49 -2.09 -11.02
N ASN A 33 0.83 -2.86 -11.90
CA ASN A 33 -0.19 -2.32 -12.79
C ASN A 33 -1.38 -1.74 -12.03
N TYR A 34 -1.80 -2.36 -10.92
CA TYR A 34 -2.84 -1.82 -10.06
C TYR A 34 -2.40 -0.49 -9.40
N LEU A 35 -1.16 -0.44 -8.86
CA LEU A 35 -0.61 0.79 -8.31
C LEU A 35 -0.50 1.91 -9.36
N ILE A 36 0.05 1.61 -10.53
CA ILE A 36 0.20 2.59 -11.62
C ILE A 36 -1.16 3.13 -12.04
N ARG A 37 -2.16 2.26 -12.22
CA ARG A 37 -3.52 2.65 -12.57
C ARG A 37 -4.08 3.62 -11.54
N SER A 38 -3.97 3.31 -10.25
CA SER A 38 -4.47 4.18 -9.17
C SER A 38 -3.75 5.53 -9.12
N LEU A 39 -2.44 5.58 -9.40
CA LEU A 39 -1.67 6.83 -9.47
C LEU A 39 -1.99 7.69 -10.71
N GLN A 40 -2.57 7.11 -11.75
CA GLN A 40 -2.98 7.81 -12.98
C GLN A 40 -4.38 8.42 -12.87
N HIS A 41 -5.23 7.89 -12.01
CA HIS A 41 -6.58 8.42 -11.78
C HIS A 41 -6.51 9.74 -10.99
N ASN A 42 -6.89 10.81 -11.65
CA ASN A 42 -6.65 12.17 -11.17
C ASN A 42 -7.88 12.77 -10.46
N ARG A 43 -8.50 12.28 -9.49
CA ARG A 43 -9.39 13.15 -8.65
C ARG A 43 -10.55 12.50 -7.90
N PHE A 44 -11.04 11.32 -8.28
CA PHE A 44 -12.14 10.69 -7.54
C PHE A 44 -11.81 9.21 -7.38
N PHE A 45 -11.32 8.86 -6.18
CA PHE A 45 -11.25 7.45 -5.81
C PHE A 45 -12.64 7.05 -5.31
N ASP A 46 -13.24 6.11 -5.99
CA ASP A 46 -14.46 5.46 -5.54
C ASP A 46 -14.16 4.06 -4.97
N ALA A 47 -15.19 3.37 -4.55
CA ALA A 47 -15.07 2.04 -3.98
C ALA A 47 -14.32 1.03 -4.88
N PRO A 48 -14.50 1.00 -6.21
CA PRO A 48 -13.70 0.19 -7.12
C PRO A 48 -12.21 0.47 -7.06
N ASP A 49 -11.78 1.73 -7.02
CA ASP A 49 -10.36 2.10 -6.93
C ASP A 49 -9.75 1.64 -5.60
N PHE A 50 -10.45 1.82 -4.50
CA PHE A 50 -10.08 1.28 -3.20
C PHE A 50 -9.91 -0.24 -3.25
N LEU A 51 -10.89 -0.95 -3.81
CA LEU A 51 -10.85 -2.42 -3.88
C LEU A 51 -9.67 -2.93 -4.72
N ILE A 52 -9.28 -2.24 -5.77
CA ILE A 52 -8.12 -2.59 -6.60
C ILE A 52 -6.84 -2.56 -5.74
N ILE A 53 -6.64 -1.52 -4.93
CA ILE A 53 -5.47 -1.40 -4.06
C ILE A 53 -5.52 -2.41 -2.90
N ALA A 54 -6.68 -2.59 -2.25
CA ALA A 54 -6.86 -3.60 -1.22
C ALA A 54 -6.59 -5.03 -1.74
N GLN A 55 -7.02 -5.33 -2.97
CA GLN A 55 -6.73 -6.59 -3.65
C GLN A 55 -5.24 -6.75 -3.99
N ALA A 56 -4.56 -5.66 -4.37
CA ALA A 56 -3.13 -5.69 -4.65
C ALA A 56 -2.31 -6.01 -3.38
N LEU A 57 -2.69 -5.46 -2.22
CA LEU A 57 -2.08 -5.78 -0.92
C LEU A 57 -2.26 -7.26 -0.54
N ASP A 58 -3.48 -7.81 -0.68
CA ASP A 58 -3.76 -9.23 -0.47
C ASP A 58 -2.91 -10.12 -1.41
N GLY A 59 -2.87 -9.74 -2.69
CA GLY A 59 -2.07 -10.44 -3.69
C GLY A 59 -0.57 -10.40 -3.41
N TYR A 60 -0.04 -9.26 -2.96
CA TYR A 60 1.36 -9.13 -2.57
C TYR A 60 1.67 -10.03 -1.37
N TYR A 61 0.85 -9.94 -0.31
CA TYR A 61 1.06 -10.75 0.89
C TYR A 61 1.12 -12.25 0.57
N LYS A 62 0.15 -12.76 -0.16
CA LYS A 62 0.06 -14.17 -0.56
C LYS A 62 1.24 -14.64 -1.41
N ARG A 63 1.74 -13.80 -2.30
CA ARG A 63 2.82 -14.18 -3.23
C ARG A 63 4.20 -14.11 -2.60
N PHE A 64 4.45 -13.11 -1.76
CA PHE A 64 5.80 -12.76 -1.32
C PHE A 64 6.04 -12.95 0.18
N VAL A 65 5.03 -12.72 1.03
CA VAL A 65 5.20 -12.81 2.49
C VAL A 65 4.86 -14.22 3.00
N ASN A 66 3.68 -14.74 2.67
CA ASN A 66 3.26 -16.08 3.10
C ASN A 66 4.27 -17.17 2.76
N LYS A 67 4.88 -17.08 1.57
CA LYS A 67 5.89 -18.07 1.12
C LYS A 67 7.17 -18.01 1.93
N LYS A 68 7.58 -16.82 2.40
CA LYS A 68 8.80 -16.64 3.20
C LYS A 68 8.62 -17.15 4.63
N ASP A 69 7.47 -16.89 5.24
CA ASP A 69 7.22 -17.17 6.66
C ASP A 69 6.72 -18.60 6.92
N GLY A 70 6.34 -19.35 5.89
CA GLY A 70 5.78 -20.71 6.03
C GLY A 70 4.45 -20.77 6.80
N LYS A 71 3.83 -19.62 7.08
CA LYS A 71 2.57 -19.48 7.81
C LYS A 71 1.48 -18.99 6.86
N ASP A 72 0.50 -19.84 6.60
CA ASP A 72 -0.67 -19.46 5.78
C ASP A 72 -1.65 -18.58 6.58
N ILE A 73 -1.39 -17.28 6.62
CA ILE A 73 -2.30 -16.31 7.23
C ILE A 73 -3.42 -15.99 6.25
N LYS A 74 -4.62 -16.50 6.54
CA LYS A 74 -5.82 -16.34 5.70
C LYS A 74 -6.62 -15.09 6.01
N LYS A 75 -6.58 -14.59 7.26
CA LYS A 75 -7.33 -13.40 7.67
C LYS A 75 -6.66 -12.13 7.14
N TYR A 76 -7.38 -11.37 6.33
CA TYR A 76 -6.86 -10.16 5.69
C TYR A 76 -6.34 -9.13 6.70
N GLN A 77 -7.05 -8.90 7.81
CA GLN A 77 -6.60 -8.00 8.87
C GLN A 77 -5.19 -8.36 9.38
N LEU A 78 -4.95 -9.64 9.70
CA LEU A 78 -3.64 -10.10 10.16
C LEU A 78 -2.53 -9.96 9.09
N GLN A 79 -2.90 -10.06 7.81
CA GLN A 79 -1.97 -9.80 6.71
C GLN A 79 -1.53 -8.34 6.70
N ILE A 80 -2.49 -7.42 6.85
CA ILE A 80 -2.21 -5.97 6.91
C ILE A 80 -1.38 -5.62 8.15
N GLU A 81 -1.75 -6.11 9.33
CA GLU A 81 -0.98 -5.92 10.57
C GLU A 81 0.47 -6.39 10.41
N ARG A 82 0.68 -7.51 9.73
CA ARG A 82 2.01 -8.03 9.45
C ARG A 82 2.82 -7.14 8.50
N LEU A 83 2.19 -6.59 7.46
CA LEU A 83 2.84 -5.64 6.56
C LEU A 83 3.18 -4.34 7.30
N LEU A 84 2.29 -3.82 8.13
CA LEU A 84 2.55 -2.63 8.93
C LEU A 84 3.71 -2.83 9.90
N GLU A 85 3.79 -3.99 10.55
CA GLU A 85 4.91 -4.34 11.42
C GLU A 85 6.23 -4.45 10.64
N GLN A 86 6.21 -5.03 9.43
CA GLN A 86 7.39 -5.13 8.56
C GLN A 86 7.95 -3.74 8.22
N PHE A 87 7.07 -2.77 7.94
CA PHE A 87 7.44 -1.44 7.51
C PHE A 87 7.33 -0.37 8.61
N LYS A 88 7.30 -0.76 9.89
CA LYS A 88 7.18 0.17 11.02
C LYS A 88 8.27 1.26 11.10
N GLY A 89 9.44 1.02 10.47
CA GLY A 89 10.52 2.00 10.35
C GLY A 89 10.35 3.00 9.21
N VAL A 90 9.31 2.88 8.37
CA VAL A 90 9.02 3.83 7.31
C VAL A 90 8.21 4.99 7.85
N TYR A 91 8.82 6.20 7.90
CA TYR A 91 8.21 7.38 8.51
C TYR A 91 6.85 7.76 7.89
N MET A 92 6.70 7.60 6.59
CA MET A 92 5.44 7.88 5.88
C MET A 92 4.27 7.02 6.40
N LEU A 93 4.53 5.75 6.75
CA LEU A 93 3.49 4.88 7.33
C LEU A 93 3.17 5.22 8.78
N GLN A 94 4.15 5.75 9.53
CA GLN A 94 3.90 6.28 10.88
C GLN A 94 3.02 7.53 10.83
N GLU A 95 3.23 8.40 9.85
CA GLU A 95 2.38 9.58 9.63
C GLU A 95 0.97 9.21 9.15
N CYS A 96 0.85 8.23 8.25
CA CYS A 96 -0.44 7.81 7.67
C CYS A 96 -1.37 7.12 8.68
N ARG A 97 -0.84 6.39 9.67
CA ARG A 97 -1.61 5.59 10.65
C ARG A 97 -2.75 4.78 10.02
N ILE A 98 -2.42 3.61 9.47
CA ILE A 98 -3.43 2.71 8.90
C ILE A 98 -4.04 1.85 10.02
N ASP A 99 -5.36 1.91 10.20
CA ASP A 99 -6.09 0.93 11.01
C ASP A 99 -6.42 -0.31 10.16
N ALA A 100 -5.83 -1.45 10.54
CA ALA A 100 -6.02 -2.70 9.81
C ALA A 100 -7.46 -3.24 9.90
N GLU A 101 -8.18 -2.92 10.98
CA GLU A 101 -9.58 -3.31 11.14
C GLU A 101 -10.48 -2.46 10.23
N GLU A 102 -10.30 -1.13 10.22
CA GLU A 102 -10.99 -0.20 9.33
C GLU A 102 -10.82 -0.59 7.86
N LEU A 103 -9.57 -0.84 7.45
CA LEU A 103 -9.26 -1.30 6.10
C LEU A 103 -9.96 -2.62 5.77
N THR A 104 -9.95 -3.58 6.70
CA THR A 104 -10.58 -4.88 6.51
C THR A 104 -12.10 -4.78 6.39
N GLN A 105 -12.74 -4.00 7.25
CA GLN A 105 -14.18 -3.80 7.22
C GLN A 105 -14.62 -3.02 5.99
N SER A 106 -13.87 -2.00 5.56
CA SER A 106 -14.13 -1.26 4.32
C SER A 106 -14.03 -2.19 3.10
N ARG A 107 -12.96 -3.01 3.04
CA ARG A 107 -12.84 -4.01 1.96
C ARG A 107 -14.01 -5.00 1.97
N HIS A 108 -14.44 -5.47 3.14
CA HIS A 108 -15.55 -6.40 3.26
C HIS A 108 -16.86 -5.78 2.78
N LYS A 109 -17.16 -4.56 3.25
CA LYS A 109 -18.32 -3.78 2.84
C LYS A 109 -18.44 -3.65 1.32
N TYR A 110 -17.39 -3.14 0.70
CA TYR A 110 -17.42 -2.85 -0.74
C TYR A 110 -17.30 -4.10 -1.61
N SER A 111 -16.60 -5.15 -1.17
CA SER A 111 -16.51 -6.41 -1.92
C SER A 111 -17.81 -7.18 -1.94
N HIS A 112 -18.64 -7.06 -0.92
CA HIS A 112 -19.88 -7.82 -0.76
C HIS A 112 -21.13 -6.93 -0.80
N LEU A 113 -20.98 -5.62 -1.07
CA LEU A 113 -22.07 -4.64 -1.12
C LEU A 113 -22.94 -4.67 0.14
N ILE A 114 -22.27 -4.75 1.31
CA ILE A 114 -22.95 -4.84 2.61
C ILE A 114 -23.58 -3.48 2.96
N PRO A 115 -24.84 -3.44 3.43
CA PRO A 115 -25.50 -2.22 3.87
C PRO A 115 -24.76 -1.50 5.01
N ASP A 116 -24.90 -0.18 5.07
CA ASP A 116 -24.18 0.69 6.04
C ASP A 116 -24.57 0.44 7.50
N ASP A 117 -25.76 -0.07 7.74
CA ASP A 117 -26.29 -0.37 9.07
C ASP A 117 -25.87 -1.75 9.61
N ASP A 118 -25.12 -2.54 8.84
CA ASP A 118 -24.62 -3.84 9.28
C ASP A 118 -23.47 -3.67 10.28
N LYS A 119 -23.61 -4.30 11.45
CA LYS A 119 -22.61 -4.26 12.52
C LYS A 119 -21.23 -4.82 12.11
N MET A 120 -21.18 -5.68 11.12
CA MET A 120 -19.93 -6.28 10.63
C MET A 120 -19.03 -5.28 9.91
N VAL A 121 -19.57 -4.14 9.52
CA VAL A 121 -18.86 -3.07 8.79
C VAL A 121 -18.96 -1.72 9.51
N SER A 122 -19.14 -1.74 10.82
CA SER A 122 -19.30 -0.53 11.64
C SER A 122 -18.13 0.45 11.62
N LYS A 123 -16.92 -0.03 11.27
CA LYS A 123 -15.71 0.78 11.08
C LYS A 123 -15.39 1.04 9.62
N ALA A 124 -16.23 0.58 8.68
CA ALA A 124 -16.00 0.84 7.27
C ALA A 124 -16.23 2.31 6.96
N VAL A 125 -15.31 2.89 6.21
CA VAL A 125 -15.34 4.31 5.84
C VAL A 125 -15.94 4.53 4.45
N ALA A 126 -16.35 5.77 4.16
CA ALA A 126 -16.95 6.19 2.90
C ALA A 126 -16.53 7.63 2.53
N GLY A 127 -16.81 8.05 1.30
CA GLY A 127 -16.51 9.42 0.85
C GLY A 127 -15.05 9.78 0.99
N ASP A 128 -14.76 10.94 1.59
CA ASP A 128 -13.40 11.45 1.76
C ASP A 128 -12.52 10.54 2.63
N ASP A 129 -13.09 9.92 3.66
CA ASP A 129 -12.36 8.98 4.52
C ASP A 129 -11.93 7.72 3.74
N LEU A 130 -12.75 7.26 2.78
CA LEU A 130 -12.38 6.15 1.88
C LEU A 130 -11.27 6.56 0.92
N TYR A 131 -11.31 7.80 0.43
CA TYR A 131 -10.22 8.36 -0.35
C TYR A 131 -8.91 8.36 0.45
N ASP A 132 -8.94 8.89 1.68
CA ASP A 132 -7.77 8.96 2.56
C ASP A 132 -7.21 7.57 2.87
N LEU A 133 -8.08 6.61 3.20
CA LEU A 133 -7.70 5.22 3.41
C LEU A 133 -7.04 4.63 2.16
N THR A 134 -7.56 4.94 0.97
CA THR A 134 -6.97 4.48 -0.30
C THR A 134 -5.57 5.05 -0.49
N GLN A 135 -5.35 6.34 -0.20
CA GLN A 135 -4.03 6.97 -0.29
C GLN A 135 -3.03 6.31 0.68
N LYS A 136 -3.45 6.05 1.92
CA LYS A 136 -2.63 5.33 2.91
C LYS A 136 -2.25 3.92 2.42
N CYS A 137 -3.20 3.20 1.82
CA CYS A 137 -2.96 1.89 1.22
C CYS A 137 -1.99 1.94 0.03
N ILE A 138 -2.02 3.01 -0.77
CA ILE A 138 -1.05 3.25 -1.85
C ILE A 138 0.36 3.39 -1.28
N VAL A 139 0.54 4.10 -0.17
CA VAL A 139 1.84 4.20 0.52
C VAL A 139 2.33 2.83 0.96
N LEU A 140 1.49 2.05 1.64
CA LEU A 140 1.84 0.70 2.08
C LEU A 140 2.22 -0.21 0.91
N LEU A 141 1.42 -0.21 -0.16
CA LEU A 141 1.72 -1.00 -1.36
C LEU A 141 3.02 -0.58 -2.03
N THR A 142 3.33 0.72 -2.03
CA THR A 142 4.59 1.25 -2.53
C THR A 142 5.78 0.73 -1.71
N CYS A 143 5.68 0.71 -0.37
CA CYS A 143 6.69 0.10 0.50
C CYS A 143 6.92 -1.37 0.14
N CYS A 144 5.83 -2.13 -0.05
CA CYS A 144 5.88 -3.53 -0.43
C CYS A 144 6.66 -3.76 -1.75
N ILE A 145 6.40 -2.93 -2.76
CA ILE A 145 7.06 -3.04 -4.06
C ILE A 145 8.54 -2.65 -3.96
N LEU A 146 8.86 -1.57 -3.26
CA LEU A 146 10.24 -1.09 -3.09
C LEU A 146 11.09 -2.10 -2.31
N ASP A 147 10.57 -2.71 -1.24
CA ASP A 147 11.23 -3.80 -0.51
C ASP A 147 11.46 -5.03 -1.40
N ASN A 148 10.46 -5.39 -2.21
CA ASN A 148 10.57 -6.55 -3.10
C ASN A 148 11.66 -6.40 -4.17
N ILE A 149 11.90 -5.17 -4.63
CA ILE A 149 13.00 -4.89 -5.57
C ILE A 149 14.35 -4.63 -4.87
N GLY A 150 14.44 -4.89 -3.56
CA GLY A 150 15.69 -4.96 -2.81
C GLY A 150 16.09 -3.67 -2.08
N LEU A 151 15.18 -2.72 -1.88
CA LEU A 151 15.47 -1.53 -1.09
C LEU A 151 15.25 -1.78 0.42
N THR A 152 16.17 -1.28 1.21
CA THR A 152 16.06 -1.27 2.69
C THR A 152 15.07 -0.20 3.17
N THR A 153 14.66 -0.28 4.44
CA THR A 153 13.80 0.73 5.07
C THR A 153 14.35 2.16 4.93
N ASP A 154 15.65 2.35 5.10
CA ASP A 154 16.27 3.68 4.96
C ASP A 154 16.23 4.17 3.51
N GLU A 155 16.46 3.29 2.54
CA GLU A 155 16.37 3.62 1.13
C GLU A 155 14.93 3.91 0.69
N ILE A 156 13.95 3.21 1.24
CA ILE A 156 12.52 3.50 1.07
C ILE A 156 12.19 4.89 1.61
N ASN A 157 12.70 5.24 2.79
CA ASN A 157 12.54 6.59 3.36
C ASN A 157 13.17 7.67 2.47
N ILE A 158 14.33 7.39 1.86
CA ILE A 158 14.96 8.29 0.89
C ILE A 158 14.08 8.47 -0.37
N CYS A 159 13.45 7.40 -0.85
CA CYS A 159 12.53 7.46 -2.00
C CYS A 159 11.32 8.35 -1.73
N PHE A 160 10.76 8.28 -0.53
CA PHE A 160 9.59 9.10 -0.19
C PHE A 160 9.92 10.58 -0.03
N LYS A 161 11.13 10.92 0.36
CA LYS A 161 11.54 12.31 0.56
C LYS A 161 11.43 13.12 -0.73
N ASP A 162 10.62 14.18 -0.71
CA ASP A 162 10.33 15.06 -1.84
C ASP A 162 9.63 14.36 -3.02
N SER A 163 8.99 13.22 -2.79
CA SER A 163 8.23 12.50 -3.81
C SER A 163 6.81 13.05 -3.97
N ALA A 164 6.16 12.70 -5.08
CA ALA A 164 4.75 13.00 -5.28
C ALA A 164 3.85 12.29 -4.24
N ILE A 165 4.27 11.11 -3.76
CA ILE A 165 3.54 10.37 -2.72
C ILE A 165 3.61 11.10 -1.38
N GLN A 166 4.73 11.72 -1.04
CA GLN A 166 4.84 12.54 0.18
C GLN A 166 3.87 13.73 0.15
N GLN A 167 3.67 14.35 -1.02
CA GLN A 167 2.68 15.42 -1.15
C GLN A 167 1.26 14.93 -0.88
N ILE A 168 0.91 13.75 -1.41
CA ILE A 168 -0.39 13.12 -1.16
C ILE A 168 -0.65 12.97 0.35
N VAL A 169 0.32 12.46 1.10
CA VAL A 169 0.18 12.24 2.55
C VAL A 169 0.07 13.55 3.32
N ARG A 170 0.81 14.60 2.92
CA ARG A 170 0.71 15.92 3.56
C ARG A 170 -0.64 16.60 3.37
N ASP A 171 -1.33 16.26 2.28
CA ASP A 171 -2.66 16.78 1.97
C ASP A 171 -3.79 15.99 2.68
N LEU A 172 -3.46 14.87 3.35
CA LEU A 172 -4.40 14.15 4.20
C LEU A 172 -4.73 14.98 5.46
N PRO A 173 -5.98 14.97 5.92
CA PRO A 173 -6.35 15.66 7.15
C PRO A 173 -5.55 15.10 8.35
N PRO A 174 -5.18 15.94 9.33
CA PRO A 174 -4.49 15.48 10.52
C PRO A 174 -5.37 14.46 11.25
N THR A 175 -4.80 13.29 11.57
CA THR A 175 -5.48 12.33 12.44
C THR A 175 -5.57 12.93 13.83
N PHE A 176 -6.76 13.32 14.26
CA PHE A 176 -7.00 13.72 15.64
C PHE A 176 -7.01 12.46 16.52
N ASP A 177 -6.17 12.48 17.56
CA ASP A 177 -6.14 11.46 18.61
C ASP A 177 -7.38 11.54 19.50
#